data_c0a31c786b0a3e7dd287ddd682d759f0
#
_entry.id   c0a31c786b0a3e7dd287ddd682d759f0
#
_cell.length_a   1.000
_cell.length_b   1.000
_cell.length_c   1.000
_cell.angle_alpha   90.00
_cell.angle_beta   90.00
_cell.angle_gamma   90.00
#
_symmetry.space_group_name_H-M   'P 1'
#
loop_
_entity.id
_entity.type
_entity.pdbx_description
1 polymer ?
#
loop_
_entity_poly.entity_id
_entity_poly.type
_entity_poly.pdbx_seq_one_letter_code
_entity_poly.pdbx_strand_id
1 'polypeptide(L)'
;MHGLGTIVNVTAIVVGGLAGLLGGRRIPERLQKTLMSAMGVSVLFVGVSGTLSQMLRAEGGALTVQGTMMMILSLAVGAVLGELLDLEDRMERFGAWLKVKTKSESDGGFIGAFVTASLTVCIGAMAIVGSIQDGILGDHATLFAKAVLDLVIIMVMTASMGKGCIFSAIPVGILQGSVTLLARLLQPVFTDAALSNLSLVGSVLVFCVGLNLVWGKKICVANLLPSLIVSVVWAFL
;
A
#
# COMPACT_ATOMS: atom_id res chain seq x y z
N MET A 1 11.83 20.60 -7.70
CA MET A 1 11.47 19.75 -8.87
C MET A 1 10.21 19.02 -8.49
N HIS A 2 9.08 19.25 -9.18
CA HIS A 2 7.88 18.47 -8.95
C HIS A 2 8.11 17.01 -9.38
N GLY A 3 7.69 16.04 -8.59
CA GLY A 3 7.88 14.61 -8.85
C GLY A 3 9.17 14.00 -8.29
N LEU A 4 10.04 14.79 -7.64
CA LEU A 4 11.28 14.27 -7.05
C LEU A 4 11.00 13.25 -5.95
N GLY A 5 10.00 13.48 -5.12
CA GLY A 5 9.60 12.56 -4.06
C GLY A 5 9.21 11.18 -4.59
N THR A 6 8.43 11.14 -5.69
CA THR A 6 8.06 9.89 -6.36
C THR A 6 9.29 9.17 -6.92
N ILE A 7 10.21 9.89 -7.58
CA ILE A 7 11.44 9.28 -8.12
C ILE A 7 12.29 8.67 -7.00
N VAL A 8 12.45 9.40 -5.90
CA VAL A 8 13.21 8.92 -4.74
C VAL A 8 12.55 7.69 -4.13
N ASN A 9 11.21 7.67 -3.98
CA ASN A 9 10.51 6.52 -3.43
C ASN A 9 10.63 5.28 -4.34
N VAL A 10 10.41 5.43 -5.64
CA VAL A 10 10.59 4.34 -6.62
C VAL A 10 12.02 3.80 -6.58
N THR A 11 13.01 4.69 -6.53
CA THR A 11 14.42 4.31 -6.43
C THR A 11 14.71 3.57 -5.12
N ALA A 12 14.14 4.03 -4.00
CA ALA A 12 14.28 3.39 -2.69
C ALA A 12 13.71 1.95 -2.69
N ILE A 13 12.54 1.74 -3.32
CA ILE A 13 11.96 0.40 -3.49
C ILE A 13 12.90 -0.51 -4.29
N VAL A 14 13.45 -0.03 -5.40
CA VAL A 14 14.38 -0.82 -6.23
C VAL A 14 15.66 -1.14 -5.45
N VAL A 15 16.26 -0.15 -4.79
CA VAL A 15 17.50 -0.33 -4.00
C VAL A 15 17.27 -1.27 -2.83
N GLY A 16 16.17 -1.07 -2.07
CA GLY A 16 15.77 -1.95 -0.97
C GLY A 16 15.56 -3.38 -1.45
N GLY A 17 14.84 -3.54 -2.57
CA GLY A 17 14.60 -4.84 -3.17
C GLY A 17 15.88 -5.53 -3.66
N LEU A 18 16.81 -4.82 -4.30
CA LEU A 18 18.11 -5.38 -4.69
C LEU A 18 18.93 -5.78 -3.47
N ALA A 19 18.97 -4.95 -2.43
CA ALA A 19 19.65 -5.27 -1.17
C ALA A 19 19.05 -6.51 -0.51
N GLY A 20 17.70 -6.60 -0.47
CA GLY A 20 16.98 -7.77 0.02
C GLY A 20 17.26 -9.03 -0.78
N LEU A 21 17.35 -8.93 -2.10
CA LEU A 21 17.68 -10.07 -2.97
C LEU A 21 19.10 -10.59 -2.75
N LEU A 22 20.06 -9.68 -2.57
CA LEU A 22 21.46 -10.04 -2.28
C LEU A 22 21.60 -10.65 -0.88
N GLY A 23 20.92 -10.06 0.12
CA GLY A 23 20.88 -10.58 1.49
C GLY A 23 20.12 -11.90 1.59
N GLY A 24 18.97 -12.00 0.96
CA GLY A 24 18.07 -13.15 1.04
C GLY A 24 18.68 -14.47 0.57
N ARG A 25 19.59 -14.44 -0.41
CA ARG A 25 20.33 -15.63 -0.88
C ARG A 25 21.18 -16.32 0.21
N ARG A 26 21.53 -15.59 1.28
CA ARG A 26 22.33 -16.10 2.41
C ARG A 26 21.49 -16.41 3.64
N ILE A 27 20.20 -16.11 3.61
CA ILE A 27 19.28 -16.26 4.75
C ILE A 27 18.67 -17.66 4.69
N PRO A 28 18.81 -18.50 5.74
CA PRO A 28 18.16 -19.81 5.80
C PRO A 28 16.63 -19.67 5.80
N GLU A 29 15.92 -20.64 5.20
CA GLU A 29 14.46 -20.65 5.07
C GLU A 29 13.72 -20.42 6.41
N ARG A 30 14.25 -20.95 7.50
CA ARG A 30 13.70 -20.74 8.84
C ARG A 30 13.67 -19.26 9.21
N LEU A 31 14.75 -18.53 8.91
CA LEU A 31 14.85 -17.12 9.21
C LEU A 31 13.95 -16.30 8.28
N GLN A 32 13.85 -16.69 6.99
CA GLN A 32 12.91 -16.06 6.06
C GLN A 32 11.45 -16.15 6.55
N LYS A 33 11.02 -17.33 7.01
CA LYS A 33 9.69 -17.53 7.60
C LYS A 33 9.47 -16.67 8.85
N THR A 34 10.47 -16.57 9.72
CA THR A 34 10.41 -15.74 10.92
C THR A 34 10.31 -14.26 10.55
N LEU A 35 11.12 -13.79 9.59
CA LEU A 35 11.05 -12.41 9.08
C LEU A 35 9.68 -12.10 8.46
N MET A 36 9.13 -13.03 7.66
CA MET A 36 7.80 -12.87 7.07
C MET A 36 6.73 -12.71 8.15
N SER A 37 6.74 -13.56 9.18
CA SER A 37 5.80 -13.46 10.31
C SER A 37 5.98 -12.15 11.08
N ALA A 38 7.22 -11.74 11.33
CA ALA A 38 7.51 -10.48 12.02
C ALA A 38 7.01 -9.26 11.20
N MET A 39 7.22 -9.28 9.87
CA MET A 39 6.69 -8.25 8.98
C MET A 39 5.16 -8.25 8.97
N GLY A 40 4.54 -9.43 8.89
CA GLY A 40 3.09 -9.54 8.94
C GLY A 40 2.52 -8.93 10.23
N VAL A 41 3.10 -9.26 11.38
CA VAL A 41 2.70 -8.67 12.68
C VAL A 41 2.91 -7.15 12.68
N SER A 42 4.05 -6.66 12.17
CA SER A 42 4.31 -5.21 12.09
C SER A 42 3.26 -4.50 11.23
N VAL A 43 2.91 -5.06 10.08
CA VAL A 43 1.88 -4.52 9.18
C VAL A 43 0.49 -4.54 9.83
N LEU A 44 0.16 -5.59 10.60
CA LEU A 44 -1.08 -5.63 11.39
C LEU A 44 -1.15 -4.46 12.37
N PHE A 45 -0.09 -4.21 13.15
CA PHE A 45 -0.05 -3.11 14.10
C PHE A 45 -0.11 -1.74 13.42
N VAL A 46 0.53 -1.57 12.26
CA VAL A 46 0.42 -0.34 11.45
C VAL A 46 -1.04 -0.12 11.01
N GLY A 47 -1.70 -1.17 10.53
CA GLY A 47 -3.12 -1.11 10.15
C GLY A 47 -4.03 -0.77 11.33
N VAL A 48 -3.86 -1.44 12.48
CA VAL A 48 -4.63 -1.15 13.71
C VAL A 48 -4.39 0.27 14.19
N SER A 49 -3.13 0.68 14.30
CA SER A 49 -2.76 2.03 14.76
C SER A 49 -3.35 3.11 13.84
N GLY A 50 -3.22 2.95 12.51
CA GLY A 50 -3.78 3.88 11.55
C GLY A 50 -5.31 3.94 11.63
N THR A 51 -5.98 2.80 11.78
CA THR A 51 -7.43 2.74 11.95
C THR A 51 -7.87 3.46 13.22
N LEU A 52 -7.27 3.14 14.37
CA LEU A 52 -7.60 3.76 15.65
C LEU A 52 -7.32 5.26 15.64
N SER A 53 -6.24 5.72 15.04
CA SER A 53 -5.90 7.15 14.96
C SER A 53 -6.96 7.98 14.22
N GLN A 54 -7.69 7.37 13.29
CA GLN A 54 -8.76 8.04 12.54
C GLN A 54 -10.15 7.85 13.17
N MET A 55 -10.36 6.74 13.89
CA MET A 55 -11.65 6.46 14.54
C MET A 55 -11.81 7.16 15.89
N LEU A 56 -10.72 7.35 16.64
CA LEU A 56 -10.77 7.87 17.99
C LEU A 56 -10.58 9.39 17.99
N ARG A 57 -11.51 10.11 18.61
CA ARG A 57 -11.38 11.54 18.91
C ARG A 57 -11.54 11.78 20.40
N ALA A 58 -10.72 12.69 20.92
CA ALA A 58 -10.86 13.19 22.28
C ALA A 58 -11.74 14.44 22.26
N GLU A 59 -12.97 14.35 22.74
CA GLU A 59 -13.92 15.45 22.83
C GLU A 59 -14.43 15.58 24.28
N GLY A 60 -14.26 16.76 24.86
CA GLY A 60 -14.75 17.05 26.22
C GLY A 60 -14.17 16.15 27.33
N GLY A 61 -12.98 15.57 27.12
CA GLY A 61 -12.34 14.64 28.06
C GLY A 61 -12.80 13.19 27.96
N ALA A 62 -13.66 12.86 26.99
CA ALA A 62 -14.08 11.49 26.66
C ALA A 62 -13.54 11.08 25.29
N LEU A 63 -13.28 9.78 25.11
CA LEU A 63 -12.96 9.20 23.79
C LEU A 63 -14.27 8.84 23.07
N THR A 64 -14.47 9.43 21.90
CA THR A 64 -15.59 9.12 21.01
C THR A 64 -15.11 8.36 19.80
N VAL A 65 -15.96 7.48 19.27
CA VAL A 65 -15.68 6.70 18.05
C VAL A 65 -16.46 7.28 16.89
N GLN A 66 -15.77 7.56 15.78
CA GLN A 66 -16.38 8.10 14.56
C GLN A 66 -15.99 7.29 13.33
N GLY A 67 -16.68 7.55 12.20
CA GLY A 67 -16.35 6.96 10.91
C GLY A 67 -16.75 5.49 10.73
N THR A 68 -17.38 4.85 11.74
CA THR A 68 -17.74 3.43 11.71
C THR A 68 -18.69 3.09 10.55
N MET A 69 -19.77 3.87 10.36
CA MET A 69 -20.72 3.64 9.27
C MET A 69 -20.08 3.86 7.89
N MET A 70 -19.30 4.95 7.76
CA MET A 70 -18.53 5.22 6.54
C MET A 70 -17.61 4.06 6.20
N MET A 71 -16.85 3.55 7.17
CA MET A 71 -15.92 2.42 6.99
C MET A 71 -16.66 1.16 6.53
N ILE A 72 -17.76 0.76 7.23
CA ILE A 72 -18.51 -0.45 6.92
C ILE A 72 -19.10 -0.37 5.51
N LEU A 73 -19.75 0.74 5.17
CA LEU A 73 -20.38 0.91 3.86
C LEU A 73 -19.36 1.02 2.74
N SER A 74 -18.24 1.73 2.99
CA SER A 74 -17.15 1.83 2.00
C SER A 74 -16.55 0.45 1.71
N LEU A 75 -16.29 -0.37 2.73
CA LEU A 75 -15.76 -1.72 2.55
C LEU A 75 -16.76 -2.63 1.84
N ALA A 76 -18.06 -2.58 2.21
CA ALA A 76 -19.10 -3.41 1.60
C ALA A 76 -19.30 -3.07 0.13
N VAL A 77 -19.50 -1.78 -0.19
CA VAL A 77 -19.68 -1.31 -1.58
C VAL A 77 -18.39 -1.55 -2.38
N GLY A 78 -17.24 -1.24 -1.79
CA GLY A 78 -15.93 -1.44 -2.41
C GLY A 78 -15.67 -2.91 -2.75
N ALA A 79 -16.02 -3.84 -1.85
CA ALA A 79 -15.89 -5.27 -2.08
C ALA A 79 -16.77 -5.73 -3.27
N VAL A 80 -18.02 -5.28 -3.33
CA VAL A 80 -18.92 -5.61 -4.45
C VAL A 80 -18.36 -5.07 -5.77
N LEU A 81 -17.92 -3.81 -5.80
CA LEU A 81 -17.34 -3.20 -7.00
C LEU A 81 -16.05 -3.90 -7.43
N GLY A 82 -15.18 -4.22 -6.48
CA GLY A 82 -13.91 -4.88 -6.78
C GLY A 82 -14.06 -6.31 -7.26
N GLU A 83 -15.05 -7.05 -6.71
CA GLU A 83 -15.38 -8.38 -7.17
C GLU A 83 -15.98 -8.36 -8.59
N LEU A 84 -16.86 -7.40 -8.87
CA LEU A 84 -17.43 -7.21 -10.22
C LEU A 84 -16.35 -6.82 -11.25
N LEU A 85 -15.33 -6.07 -10.83
CA LEU A 85 -14.20 -5.66 -11.67
C LEU A 85 -13.09 -6.70 -11.72
N ASP A 86 -13.13 -7.72 -10.86
CA ASP A 86 -12.12 -8.77 -10.72
C ASP A 86 -10.69 -8.22 -10.61
N LEU A 87 -10.50 -7.26 -9.68
CA LEU A 87 -9.25 -6.52 -9.57
C LEU A 87 -8.08 -7.39 -9.10
N GLU A 88 -8.35 -8.40 -8.25
CA GLU A 88 -7.33 -9.34 -7.79
C GLU A 88 -6.74 -10.12 -8.97
N ASP A 89 -7.59 -10.67 -9.84
CA ASP A 89 -7.16 -11.41 -11.03
C ASP A 89 -6.42 -10.50 -12.03
N ARG A 90 -6.87 -9.24 -12.19
CA ARG A 90 -6.14 -8.27 -13.04
C ARG A 90 -4.74 -7.98 -12.50
N MET A 91 -4.58 -7.84 -11.18
CA MET A 91 -3.27 -7.66 -10.55
C MET A 91 -2.40 -8.91 -10.73
N GLU A 92 -2.98 -10.11 -10.57
CA GLU A 92 -2.27 -11.36 -10.79
C GLU A 92 -1.84 -11.53 -12.26
N ARG A 93 -2.72 -11.21 -13.22
CA ARG A 93 -2.39 -11.23 -14.67
C ARG A 93 -1.28 -10.25 -15.01
N PHE A 94 -1.31 -9.05 -14.41
CA PHE A 94 -0.23 -8.08 -14.60
C PHE A 94 1.09 -8.61 -14.02
N GLY A 95 1.05 -9.23 -12.82
CA GLY A 95 2.20 -9.91 -12.22
C GLY A 95 2.70 -11.07 -13.09
N ALA A 96 1.80 -11.85 -13.69
CA ALA A 96 2.14 -12.94 -14.60
C ALA A 96 2.83 -12.42 -15.89
N TRP A 97 2.31 -11.34 -16.47
CA TRP A 97 2.95 -10.67 -17.59
C TRP A 97 4.36 -10.18 -17.25
N LEU A 98 4.53 -9.54 -16.10
CA LEU A 98 5.84 -9.12 -15.59
C LEU A 98 6.80 -10.31 -15.40
N LYS A 99 6.31 -11.42 -14.85
CA LYS A 99 7.08 -12.63 -14.64
C LYS A 99 7.69 -13.15 -15.95
N VAL A 100 6.88 -13.22 -17.02
CA VAL A 100 7.35 -13.61 -18.37
C VAL A 100 8.34 -12.57 -18.90
N LYS A 101 7.97 -11.29 -18.86
CA LYS A 101 8.82 -10.20 -19.39
C LYS A 101 10.20 -10.14 -18.74
N THR A 102 10.30 -10.50 -17.46
CA THR A 102 11.55 -10.49 -16.69
C THR A 102 12.28 -11.83 -16.67
N LYS A 103 11.85 -12.79 -17.50
CA LYS A 103 12.42 -14.16 -17.58
C LYS A 103 12.49 -14.81 -16.18
N SER A 104 11.44 -14.64 -15.39
CA SER A 104 11.34 -15.14 -14.02
C SER A 104 10.43 -16.36 -13.92
N GLU A 105 10.28 -17.12 -15.02
CA GLU A 105 9.32 -18.22 -15.13
C GLU A 105 9.54 -19.34 -14.11
N SER A 106 10.80 -19.57 -13.72
CA SER A 106 11.16 -20.56 -12.70
C SER A 106 10.80 -20.13 -11.25
N ASP A 107 10.42 -18.87 -11.04
CA ASP A 107 10.07 -18.36 -9.70
C ASP A 107 8.57 -18.57 -9.41
N GLY A 108 8.24 -19.63 -8.69
CA GLY A 108 6.85 -19.96 -8.33
C GLY A 108 6.16 -18.92 -7.45
N GLY A 109 6.92 -18.18 -6.62
CA GLY A 109 6.41 -17.16 -5.70
C GLY A 109 6.28 -15.76 -6.28
N PHE A 110 6.78 -15.51 -7.50
CA PHE A 110 6.92 -14.17 -8.08
C PHE A 110 5.61 -13.36 -8.06
N ILE A 111 4.50 -13.94 -8.50
CA ILE A 111 3.22 -13.23 -8.63
C ILE A 111 2.70 -12.83 -7.24
N GLY A 112 2.69 -13.77 -6.29
CA GLY A 112 2.27 -13.50 -4.92
C GLY A 112 3.14 -12.44 -4.24
N ALA A 113 4.47 -12.50 -4.42
CA ALA A 113 5.41 -11.51 -3.92
C ALA A 113 5.14 -10.12 -4.52
N PHE A 114 4.93 -10.04 -5.84
CA PHE A 114 4.59 -8.79 -6.53
C PHE A 114 3.28 -8.18 -6.02
N VAL A 115 2.20 -8.97 -5.97
CA VAL A 115 0.88 -8.48 -5.54
C VAL A 115 0.93 -8.02 -4.10
N THR A 116 1.46 -8.84 -3.19
CA THR A 116 1.52 -8.51 -1.76
C THR A 116 2.38 -7.26 -1.51
N ALA A 117 3.56 -7.17 -2.11
CA ALA A 117 4.42 -5.99 -1.97
C ALA A 117 3.74 -4.74 -2.53
N SER A 118 3.14 -4.82 -3.73
CA SER A 118 2.43 -3.70 -4.34
C SER A 118 1.29 -3.18 -3.46
N LEU A 119 0.46 -4.08 -2.92
CA LEU A 119 -0.62 -3.70 -2.00
C LEU A 119 -0.07 -3.07 -0.72
N THR A 120 1.01 -3.63 -0.15
CA THR A 120 1.61 -3.10 1.09
C THR A 120 2.11 -1.66 0.92
N VAL A 121 2.77 -1.34 -0.20
CA VAL A 121 3.41 -0.03 -0.37
C VAL A 121 2.56 0.99 -1.14
N CYS A 122 1.54 0.56 -1.91
CA CYS A 122 0.63 1.47 -2.61
C CYS A 122 -0.50 1.98 -1.72
N ILE A 123 -0.98 1.15 -0.76
CA ILE A 123 -2.11 1.50 0.10
C ILE A 123 -1.63 2.42 1.23
N GLY A 124 -2.24 3.60 1.32
CA GLY A 124 -2.00 4.54 2.42
C GLY A 124 -2.09 6.00 2.01
N ALA A 125 -2.55 6.83 2.95
CA ALA A 125 -2.71 8.27 2.75
C ALA A 125 -1.39 8.98 2.43
N MET A 126 -0.25 8.50 2.96
CA MET A 126 1.06 9.11 2.70
C MET A 126 1.43 9.14 1.22
N ALA A 127 1.03 8.10 0.45
CA ALA A 127 1.28 8.07 -0.99
C ALA A 127 0.50 9.18 -1.71
N ILE A 128 -0.74 9.40 -1.33
CA ILE A 128 -1.63 10.40 -1.94
C ILE A 128 -1.25 11.81 -1.48
N VAL A 129 -1.22 12.03 -0.15
CA VAL A 129 -0.89 13.35 0.44
C VAL A 129 0.49 13.82 0.00
N GLY A 130 1.50 12.94 0.11
CA GLY A 130 2.86 13.29 -0.29
C GLY A 130 2.98 13.59 -1.79
N SER A 131 2.25 12.87 -2.64
CA SER A 131 2.24 13.15 -4.08
C SER A 131 1.55 14.47 -4.42
N ILE A 132 0.50 14.85 -3.69
CA ILE A 132 -0.16 16.16 -3.84
C ILE A 132 0.78 17.28 -3.38
N GLN A 133 1.41 17.14 -2.21
CA GLN A 133 2.38 18.11 -1.69
C GLN A 133 3.56 18.30 -2.64
N ASP A 134 4.12 17.20 -3.16
CA ASP A 134 5.19 17.23 -4.16
C ASP A 134 4.74 17.92 -5.47
N GLY A 135 3.51 17.60 -5.94
CA GLY A 135 2.98 18.14 -7.19
C GLY A 135 2.58 19.64 -7.14
N ILE A 136 2.13 20.14 -5.98
CA ILE A 136 1.65 21.51 -5.82
C ILE A 136 2.72 22.42 -5.22
N LEU A 137 3.29 21.98 -4.08
CA LEU A 137 4.19 22.80 -3.27
C LEU A 137 5.67 22.52 -3.56
N GLY A 138 5.98 21.39 -4.23
CA GLY A 138 7.36 20.90 -4.34
C GLY A 138 7.93 20.44 -3.00
N ASP A 139 7.06 20.13 -2.02
CA ASP A 139 7.46 19.59 -0.72
C ASP A 139 7.53 18.07 -0.81
N HIS A 140 8.72 17.55 -0.62
CA HIS A 140 9.05 16.12 -0.76
C HIS A 140 9.14 15.39 0.59
N ALA A 141 9.00 16.09 1.72
CA ALA A 141 9.28 15.53 3.06
C ALA A 141 8.47 14.25 3.33
N THR A 142 7.16 14.25 3.03
CA THR A 142 6.28 13.10 3.22
C THR A 142 6.70 11.90 2.36
N LEU A 143 7.05 12.13 1.08
CA LEU A 143 7.49 11.05 0.18
C LEU A 143 8.90 10.56 0.52
N PHE A 144 9.78 11.40 1.05
CA PHE A 144 11.10 10.98 1.53
C PHE A 144 10.98 10.09 2.77
N ALA A 145 10.13 10.47 3.74
CA ALA A 145 9.84 9.61 4.89
C ALA A 145 9.27 8.26 4.43
N LYS A 146 8.32 8.27 3.48
CA LYS A 146 7.77 7.07 2.87
C LYS A 146 8.84 6.25 2.15
N ALA A 147 9.76 6.87 1.42
CA ALA A 147 10.84 6.19 0.71
C ALA A 147 11.73 5.38 1.66
N VAL A 148 12.04 5.93 2.84
CA VAL A 148 12.80 5.19 3.87
C VAL A 148 12.02 3.99 4.38
N LEU A 149 10.71 4.15 4.65
CA LEU A 149 9.84 3.06 5.08
C LEU A 149 9.72 1.97 4.00
N ASP A 150 9.43 2.35 2.77
CA ASP A 150 9.27 1.43 1.64
C ASP A 150 10.57 0.67 1.35
N LEU A 151 11.73 1.34 1.45
CA LEU A 151 13.04 0.71 1.31
C LEU A 151 13.21 -0.44 2.28
N VAL A 152 12.95 -0.21 3.57
CA VAL A 152 13.10 -1.23 4.61
C VAL A 152 12.08 -2.36 4.43
N ILE A 153 10.81 -2.02 4.18
CA ILE A 153 9.74 -2.99 3.97
C ILE A 153 10.06 -3.88 2.77
N ILE A 154 10.38 -3.28 1.63
CA ILE A 154 10.66 -4.05 0.40
C ILE A 154 11.97 -4.83 0.51
N MET A 155 12.98 -4.33 1.21
CA MET A 155 14.20 -5.09 1.48
C MET A 155 13.90 -6.39 2.23
N VAL A 156 13.12 -6.33 3.30
CA VAL A 156 12.75 -7.52 4.10
C VAL A 156 11.80 -8.43 3.32
N MET A 157 10.80 -7.87 2.63
CA MET A 157 9.88 -8.66 1.81
C MET A 157 10.62 -9.38 0.66
N THR A 158 11.55 -8.70 -0.01
CA THR A 158 12.33 -9.33 -1.10
C THR A 158 13.23 -10.44 -0.57
N ALA A 159 13.84 -10.25 0.60
CA ALA A 159 14.65 -11.29 1.25
C ALA A 159 13.83 -12.56 1.57
N SER A 160 12.54 -12.41 1.87
CA SER A 160 11.64 -13.49 2.28
C SER A 160 10.79 -14.07 1.14
N MET A 161 10.26 -13.22 0.25
CA MET A 161 9.32 -13.61 -0.80
C MET A 161 9.95 -13.66 -2.21
N GLY A 162 11.16 -13.12 -2.35
CA GLY A 162 11.87 -13.12 -3.63
C GLY A 162 11.69 -11.86 -4.46
N LYS A 163 12.23 -11.90 -5.68
CA LYS A 163 12.42 -10.74 -6.57
C LYS A 163 11.13 -10.08 -7.05
N GLY A 164 9.99 -10.76 -6.98
CA GLY A 164 8.69 -10.18 -7.34
C GLY A 164 8.39 -8.88 -6.61
N CYS A 165 8.85 -8.74 -5.35
CA CYS A 165 8.63 -7.54 -4.54
C CYS A 165 9.26 -6.28 -5.15
N ILE A 166 10.39 -6.38 -5.87
CA ILE A 166 11.07 -5.25 -6.49
C ILE A 166 10.16 -4.56 -7.51
N PHE A 167 9.35 -5.35 -8.21
CA PHE A 167 8.46 -4.86 -9.25
C PHE A 167 7.27 -4.06 -8.72
N SER A 168 7.06 -4.01 -7.39
CA SER A 168 6.11 -3.07 -6.77
C SER A 168 6.49 -1.59 -7.03
N ALA A 169 7.73 -1.31 -7.41
CA ALA A 169 8.17 0.00 -7.90
C ALA A 169 7.31 0.52 -9.08
N ILE A 170 6.80 -0.38 -9.93
CA ILE A 170 6.00 -0.01 -11.10
C ILE A 170 4.64 0.56 -10.69
N PRO A 171 3.75 -0.16 -9.96
CA PRO A 171 2.48 0.39 -9.54
C PRO A 171 2.63 1.60 -8.60
N VAL A 172 3.67 1.65 -7.75
CA VAL A 172 3.97 2.83 -6.94
C VAL A 172 4.31 4.03 -7.82
N GLY A 173 5.18 3.86 -8.80
CA GLY A 173 5.55 4.93 -9.73
C GLY A 173 4.36 5.43 -10.55
N ILE A 174 3.49 4.53 -11.00
CA ILE A 174 2.25 4.90 -11.71
C ILE A 174 1.30 5.65 -10.78
N LEU A 175 1.02 5.12 -9.59
CA LEU A 175 0.10 5.74 -8.64
C LEU A 175 0.59 7.12 -8.20
N GLN A 176 1.79 7.21 -7.62
CA GLN A 176 2.33 8.47 -7.12
C GLN A 176 2.59 9.46 -8.25
N GLY A 177 3.15 9.00 -9.37
CA GLY A 177 3.39 9.82 -10.54
C GLY A 177 2.10 10.41 -11.12
N SER A 178 1.04 9.61 -11.25
CA SER A 178 -0.25 10.10 -11.73
C SER A 178 -0.88 11.11 -10.76
N VAL A 179 -0.83 10.84 -9.45
CA VAL A 179 -1.33 11.78 -8.43
C VAL A 179 -0.53 13.08 -8.44
N THR A 180 0.80 13.02 -8.53
CA THR A 180 1.67 14.22 -8.61
C THR A 180 1.38 15.04 -9.86
N LEU A 181 1.21 14.40 -11.02
CA LEU A 181 0.90 15.10 -12.27
C LEU A 181 -0.50 15.73 -12.24
N LEU A 182 -1.46 15.04 -11.64
CA LEU A 182 -2.86 15.50 -11.54
C LEU A 182 -3.13 16.27 -10.24
N ALA A 183 -2.11 16.58 -9.44
CA ALA A 183 -2.26 17.12 -8.09
C ALA A 183 -3.15 18.37 -8.04
N ARG A 184 -3.01 19.30 -8.99
CA ARG A 184 -3.83 20.53 -9.06
C ARG A 184 -5.31 20.25 -9.31
N LEU A 185 -5.63 19.21 -10.09
CA LEU A 185 -7.01 18.80 -10.37
C LEU A 185 -7.60 18.02 -9.20
N LEU A 186 -6.77 17.26 -8.48
CA LEU A 186 -7.18 16.41 -7.38
C LEU A 186 -7.27 17.16 -6.04
N GLN A 187 -6.59 18.30 -5.91
CA GLN A 187 -6.57 19.09 -4.68
C GLN A 187 -7.98 19.37 -4.10
N PRO A 188 -8.99 19.84 -4.89
CA PRO A 188 -10.32 20.10 -4.34
C PRO A 188 -11.07 18.83 -3.90
N VAL A 189 -10.67 17.66 -4.40
CA VAL A 189 -11.27 16.36 -4.04
C VAL A 189 -10.70 15.83 -2.72
N PHE A 190 -9.43 16.09 -2.44
CA PHE A 190 -8.76 15.60 -1.22
C PHE A 190 -8.84 16.62 -0.09
N THR A 191 -10.06 16.89 0.39
CA THR A 191 -10.31 17.62 1.62
C THR A 191 -9.78 16.87 2.84
N ASP A 192 -9.62 17.53 3.98
CA ASP A 192 -9.18 16.88 5.23
C ASP A 192 -10.09 15.71 5.61
N ALA A 193 -11.41 15.86 5.41
CA ALA A 193 -12.38 14.78 5.63
C ALA A 193 -12.15 13.59 4.67
N ALA A 194 -11.94 13.87 3.37
CA ALA A 194 -11.67 12.84 2.37
C ALA A 194 -10.35 12.09 2.67
N LEU A 195 -9.31 12.82 3.08
CA LEU A 195 -8.02 12.24 3.47
C LEU A 195 -8.12 11.41 4.76
N SER A 196 -8.90 11.87 5.74
CA SER A 196 -9.17 11.11 6.98
C SER A 196 -9.92 9.80 6.67
N ASN A 197 -10.97 9.87 5.84
CA ASN A 197 -11.73 8.71 5.40
C ASN A 197 -10.86 7.71 4.61
N LEU A 198 -10.06 8.22 3.66
CA LEU A 198 -9.11 7.43 2.89
C LEU A 198 -8.08 6.74 3.80
N SER A 199 -7.56 7.47 4.80
CA SER A 199 -6.60 6.95 5.77
C SER A 199 -7.22 5.85 6.64
N LEU A 200 -8.46 6.04 7.10
CA LEU A 200 -9.19 5.04 7.88
C LEU A 200 -9.36 3.74 7.09
N VAL A 201 -9.98 3.82 5.92
CA VAL A 201 -10.25 2.63 5.09
C VAL A 201 -8.93 2.01 4.59
N GLY A 202 -7.96 2.82 4.18
CA GLY A 202 -6.63 2.35 3.78
C GLY A 202 -5.92 1.59 4.89
N SER A 203 -6.01 2.05 6.13
CA SER A 203 -5.42 1.37 7.29
C SER A 203 -6.08 0.00 7.55
N VAL A 204 -7.39 -0.13 7.33
CA VAL A 204 -8.08 -1.42 7.39
C VAL A 204 -7.58 -2.36 6.28
N LEU A 205 -7.36 -1.85 5.06
CA LEU A 205 -6.77 -2.68 3.99
C LEU A 205 -5.34 -3.11 4.31
N VAL A 206 -4.52 -2.24 4.90
CA VAL A 206 -3.17 -2.58 5.38
C VAL A 206 -3.25 -3.68 6.45
N PHE A 207 -4.20 -3.62 7.37
CA PHE A 207 -4.45 -4.70 8.32
C PHE A 207 -4.76 -6.02 7.62
N CYS A 208 -5.61 -6.02 6.58
CA CYS A 208 -5.92 -7.20 5.77
C CYS A 208 -4.67 -7.76 5.06
N VAL A 209 -3.78 -6.92 4.57
CA VAL A 209 -2.47 -7.34 4.03
C VAL A 209 -1.63 -8.02 5.10
N GLY A 210 -1.58 -7.46 6.31
CA GLY A 210 -0.90 -8.06 7.46
C GLY A 210 -1.44 -9.44 7.82
N LEU A 211 -2.77 -9.62 7.80
CA LEU A 211 -3.41 -10.94 7.96
C LEU A 211 -2.92 -11.94 6.91
N ASN A 212 -2.89 -11.53 5.64
CA ASN A 212 -2.42 -12.38 4.57
C ASN A 212 -0.93 -12.75 4.68
N LEU A 213 -0.10 -11.85 5.22
CA LEU A 213 1.32 -12.13 5.46
C LEU A 213 1.54 -13.17 6.58
N VAL A 214 0.71 -13.15 7.64
CA VAL A 214 0.83 -14.06 8.79
C VAL A 214 0.21 -15.42 8.51
N TRP A 215 -1.00 -15.44 7.92
CA TRP A 215 -1.80 -16.68 7.76
C TRP A 215 -1.94 -17.16 6.32
N GLY A 216 -1.22 -16.55 5.39
CA GLY A 216 -1.36 -16.82 3.95
C GLY A 216 -2.56 -16.08 3.34
N LYS A 217 -2.69 -16.15 2.03
CA LYS A 217 -3.75 -15.42 1.30
C LYS A 217 -5.14 -15.91 1.74
N LYS A 218 -5.87 -15.10 2.47
CA LYS A 218 -7.23 -15.32 2.97
C LYS A 218 -8.20 -14.26 2.46
N ILE A 219 -7.71 -13.05 2.21
CA ILE A 219 -8.51 -11.89 1.82
C ILE A 219 -8.00 -11.40 0.47
N CYS A 220 -8.90 -11.25 -0.50
CA CYS A 220 -8.60 -10.64 -1.81
C CYS A 220 -8.56 -9.11 -1.66
N VAL A 221 -7.42 -8.61 -1.13
CA VAL A 221 -7.28 -7.18 -0.76
C VAL A 221 -7.37 -6.27 -1.98
N ALA A 222 -6.94 -6.71 -3.16
CA ALA A 222 -7.09 -5.91 -4.37
C ALA A 222 -8.55 -5.67 -4.74
N ASN A 223 -9.44 -6.63 -4.46
CA ASN A 223 -10.89 -6.45 -4.66
C ASN A 223 -11.51 -5.47 -3.65
N LEU A 224 -10.80 -5.13 -2.57
CA LEU A 224 -11.24 -4.10 -1.63
C LEU A 224 -10.75 -2.69 -2.01
N LEU A 225 -9.87 -2.52 -3.00
CA LEU A 225 -9.32 -1.21 -3.38
C LEU A 225 -10.39 -0.15 -3.75
N PRO A 226 -11.51 -0.49 -4.41
CA PRO A 226 -12.55 0.51 -4.69
C PRO A 226 -13.15 1.15 -3.43
N SER A 227 -13.04 0.51 -2.25
CA SER A 227 -13.48 1.11 -0.99
C SER A 227 -12.77 2.41 -0.66
N LEU A 228 -11.54 2.60 -1.15
CA LEU A 228 -10.79 3.85 -1.02
C LEU A 228 -11.49 5.00 -1.77
N ILE A 229 -12.01 4.73 -2.97
CA ILE A 229 -12.75 5.71 -3.77
C ILE A 229 -14.08 6.02 -3.09
N VAL A 230 -14.80 4.98 -2.63
CA VAL A 230 -16.07 5.14 -1.91
C VAL A 230 -15.89 5.99 -0.66
N SER A 231 -14.81 5.78 0.10
CA SER A 231 -14.51 6.53 1.32
C SER A 231 -14.22 8.01 1.04
N VAL A 232 -13.60 8.33 -0.09
CA VAL A 232 -13.39 9.72 -0.54
C VAL A 232 -14.71 10.36 -0.94
N VAL A 233 -15.54 9.67 -1.73
CA VAL A 233 -16.86 10.16 -2.15
C VAL A 233 -17.76 10.42 -0.94
N TRP A 234 -17.68 9.59 0.10
CA TRP A 234 -18.44 9.80 1.35
C TRP A 234 -18.19 11.14 2.01
N ALA A 235 -17.03 11.74 1.82
CA ALA A 235 -16.71 13.06 2.40
C ALA A 235 -17.51 14.21 1.79
N PHE A 236 -18.25 13.97 0.70
CA PHE A 236 -19.07 14.94 -0.02
C PHE A 236 -20.57 14.66 0.13
N LEU A 237 -20.95 13.62 0.87
CA LEU A 237 -22.34 13.27 1.19
C LEU A 237 -22.72 13.83 2.56
#